data_28e639dd4e4e61e8635c3395f4fec3d8
#
_entry.id   28e639dd4e4e61e8635c3395f4fec3d8
#
_cell.length_a   1.000
_cell.length_b   1.000
_cell.length_c   1.000
_cell.angle_alpha   90.00
_cell.angle_beta   90.00
_cell.angle_gamma   90.00
#
_symmetry.space_group_name_H-M   'P 1'
#
loop_
_entity.id
_entity.type
_entity.pdbx_description
1 polymer ?
#
loop_
_entity_poly.entity_id
_entity_poly.type
_entity_poly.pdbx_seq_one_letter_code
_entity_poly.pdbx_strand_id
1 'polypeptide(L)'
;MSAALDQSSSAPVTPSALARRTLLRRFAALGAGSVTLQRALADETAKTGRLTDAQISNAEWIAGLTLSQADREVLIRSGESLLAELQQLRAVKLEPAALSCLRFDPEIADPAAREAGRTPAPWLVSPAADFVRVEPPGEVTDESLPWLPIRTLAVLLRTGRLTSERLVQLSLTRLKSADPQLLCVVSLLEESALAAARQADAELKAGHDRGLLHGIPWGAKDLLAVAGTKTTWGAPQYRDRVLEQTATVATRLAAAGAVLVAKLTTGALAMGDQWFGGKTRNPWNTEEGSSGSSAGSASAVSAGLVPFAIGSETLGSIVSPTKRCGVAGLRPTFGRISRGGCMPLSWSMDKLGPIARTADDLGIILAATHGSDSLDPCSVDRWFAWPQQVDLSRLRVGRVRNAKVQPAEQAALDHLQAIGANIIDIELPRSDSDDAITVMLEAEACEVFRELSDAGTTEGLNAWPRIFQKARFVSAADYLHASRMRLQLMQKMAALFRTVDLYVGGDDLVITNLTGHPCIALPVLLQEQQPEPRVVCCTLTAGLYDEASLLALAKLIESRADVLKYHPSLKSAPLEKK
;
A
#
# COMPACT_ATOMS: atom_id res chain seq x y z
N MET A 1 32.46 -50.05 56.39
CA MET A 1 33.44 -50.05 55.29
C MET A 1 32.71 -49.61 54.04
N SER A 2 33.27 -48.65 53.39
CA SER A 2 32.98 -48.12 52.06
C SER A 2 31.67 -47.37 51.85
N ALA A 3 31.75 -46.03 51.92
CA ALA A 3 30.75 -45.08 51.49
C ALA A 3 30.86 -44.89 49.97
N ALA A 4 29.74 -44.96 49.27
CA ALA A 4 29.62 -44.54 47.87
C ALA A 4 29.10 -43.12 47.84
N LEU A 5 29.90 -42.23 47.21
CA LEU A 5 29.54 -40.82 46.96
C LEU A 5 28.53 -40.74 45.78
N ASP A 6 27.40 -40.23 46.08
CA ASP A 6 26.35 -39.91 45.11
C ASP A 6 26.64 -38.49 44.52
N GLN A 7 26.95 -38.44 43.23
CA GLN A 7 27.07 -37.20 42.50
C GLN A 7 25.70 -36.82 41.95
N SER A 8 24.96 -35.99 42.68
CA SER A 8 23.74 -35.36 42.18
C SER A 8 24.09 -34.19 41.26
N SER A 9 23.82 -34.36 39.97
CA SER A 9 23.86 -33.29 38.95
C SER A 9 22.87 -32.22 39.29
N SER A 10 23.35 -31.02 39.62
CA SER A 10 22.53 -29.83 39.79
C SER A 10 22.07 -29.30 38.42
N ALA A 11 20.81 -29.55 38.08
CA ALA A 11 20.17 -28.86 36.97
C ALA A 11 20.04 -27.35 37.30
N PRO A 12 20.14 -26.45 36.32
CA PRO A 12 19.99 -25.02 36.55
C PRO A 12 18.58 -24.72 37.02
N VAL A 13 18.45 -24.11 38.19
CA VAL A 13 17.17 -23.66 38.78
C VAL A 13 16.67 -22.48 37.95
N THR A 14 15.66 -22.69 37.13
CA THR A 14 14.92 -21.61 36.50
C THR A 14 14.15 -20.83 37.60
N PRO A 15 14.24 -19.50 37.65
CA PRO A 15 13.50 -18.70 38.62
C PRO A 15 12.00 -18.94 38.46
N SER A 16 11.31 -19.29 39.54
CA SER A 16 9.88 -19.58 39.53
C SER A 16 9.08 -18.37 39.04
N ALA A 17 7.98 -18.61 38.33
CA ALA A 17 7.07 -17.55 37.85
C ALA A 17 6.59 -16.64 39.01
N LEU A 18 6.62 -17.15 40.25
CA LEU A 18 6.26 -16.40 41.47
C LEU A 18 7.34 -15.35 41.84
N ALA A 19 8.63 -15.69 41.69
CA ALA A 19 9.73 -14.79 41.96
C ALA A 19 9.75 -13.64 40.93
N ARG A 20 9.45 -13.92 39.69
CA ARG A 20 9.35 -12.99 38.59
C ARG A 20 8.21 -11.96 38.79
N ARG A 21 7.00 -12.43 39.16
CA ARG A 21 5.86 -11.53 39.47
C ARG A 21 6.13 -10.63 40.69
N THR A 22 6.81 -11.13 41.69
CA THR A 22 7.15 -10.36 42.89
C THR A 22 8.19 -9.29 42.58
N LEU A 23 9.17 -9.59 41.73
CA LEU A 23 10.19 -8.63 41.32
C LEU A 23 9.58 -7.54 40.41
N LEU A 24 8.75 -7.92 39.43
CA LEU A 24 8.05 -6.97 38.55
C LEU A 24 7.12 -6.04 39.36
N ARG A 25 6.42 -6.56 40.39
CA ARG A 25 5.63 -5.72 41.31
C ARG A 25 6.49 -4.74 42.11
N ARG A 26 7.69 -5.14 42.52
CA ARG A 26 8.62 -4.25 43.23
C ARG A 26 9.20 -3.19 42.31
N PHE A 27 9.49 -3.52 41.04
CA PHE A 27 9.93 -2.54 40.04
C PHE A 27 8.80 -1.59 39.64
N ALA A 28 7.56 -2.08 39.49
CA ALA A 28 6.40 -1.23 39.25
C ALA A 28 6.11 -0.27 40.40
N ALA A 29 6.30 -0.73 41.66
CA ALA A 29 6.13 0.09 42.86
C ALA A 29 7.22 1.17 43.02
N LEU A 30 8.38 1.00 42.36
CA LEU A 30 9.50 1.96 42.41
C LEU A 30 9.48 2.94 41.22
N GLY A 31 8.48 2.87 40.34
CA GLY A 31 8.45 3.67 39.09
C GLY A 31 9.63 3.37 38.15
N ALA A 32 10.36 2.26 38.39
CA ALA A 32 11.57 1.89 37.68
C ALA A 32 11.31 1.00 36.45
N GLY A 33 10.12 1.12 35.84
CA GLY A 33 9.79 0.45 34.57
C GLY A 33 10.80 0.78 33.46
N SER A 34 10.45 0.56 32.25
CA SER A 34 11.29 0.68 31.05
C SER A 34 12.33 1.84 31.02
N VAL A 35 12.06 3.00 31.65
CA VAL A 35 12.91 4.19 31.61
C VAL A 35 14.26 4.00 32.29
N THR A 36 14.33 3.30 33.43
CA THR A 36 15.62 3.10 34.15
C THR A 36 16.49 2.09 33.42
N LEU A 37 15.89 1.02 32.84
CA LEU A 37 16.62 0.08 32.00
C LEU A 37 17.09 0.76 30.70
N GLN A 38 16.24 1.56 30.08
CA GLN A 38 16.57 2.28 28.86
C GLN A 38 17.69 3.32 29.11
N ARG A 39 17.70 4.01 30.26
CA ARG A 39 18.82 4.89 30.65
C ARG A 39 20.09 4.10 30.88
N ALA A 40 20.04 2.97 31.59
CA ALA A 40 21.22 2.15 31.82
C ALA A 40 21.81 1.57 30.51
N LEU A 41 20.95 1.15 29.57
CA LEU A 41 21.35 0.72 28.23
C LEU A 41 21.93 1.89 27.41
N ALA A 42 21.30 3.04 27.44
CA ALA A 42 21.77 4.24 26.72
C ALA A 42 23.10 4.76 27.30
N ASP A 43 23.25 4.78 28.62
CA ASP A 43 24.49 5.22 29.29
C ASP A 43 25.66 4.28 28.98
N GLU A 44 25.43 2.96 28.93
CA GLU A 44 26.46 1.99 28.60
C GLU A 44 26.80 2.01 27.11
N THR A 45 25.80 2.15 26.25
CA THR A 45 26.00 2.30 24.79
C THR A 45 26.72 3.60 24.46
N ALA A 46 26.41 4.70 25.18
CA ALA A 46 27.14 5.96 25.05
C ALA A 46 28.61 5.83 25.43
N LYS A 47 28.96 4.92 26.35
CA LYS A 47 30.35 4.66 26.76
C LYS A 47 31.08 3.73 25.80
N THR A 48 30.40 2.71 25.25
CA THR A 48 31.02 1.66 24.45
C THR A 48 30.76 1.82 22.96
N GLY A 49 29.74 2.61 22.58
CA GLY A 49 29.28 2.78 21.20
C GLY A 49 28.65 1.53 20.58
N ARG A 50 28.47 0.44 21.35
CA ARG A 50 27.91 -0.84 20.84
C ARG A 50 27.11 -1.56 21.90
N LEU A 51 26.02 -2.24 21.46
CA LEU A 51 25.28 -3.17 22.29
C LEU A 51 26.07 -4.47 22.50
N THR A 52 25.97 -5.04 23.69
CA THR A 52 26.60 -6.32 24.04
C THR A 52 25.58 -7.43 24.28
N ASP A 53 25.98 -8.68 24.13
CA ASP A 53 25.13 -9.86 24.40
C ASP A 53 24.59 -9.87 25.85
N ALA A 54 25.41 -9.46 26.82
CA ALA A 54 24.99 -9.36 28.21
C ALA A 54 23.88 -8.32 28.43
N GLN A 55 23.91 -7.18 27.72
CA GLN A 55 22.85 -6.18 27.78
C GLN A 55 21.55 -6.69 27.17
N ILE A 56 21.62 -7.40 26.02
CA ILE A 56 20.46 -8.01 25.40
C ILE A 56 19.88 -9.11 26.32
N SER A 57 20.71 -9.96 26.89
CA SER A 57 20.26 -11.01 27.81
C SER A 57 19.53 -10.45 29.04
N ASN A 58 20.02 -9.35 29.60
CA ASN A 58 19.34 -8.66 30.69
C ASN A 58 18.00 -8.05 30.25
N ALA A 59 17.95 -7.47 29.04
CA ALA A 59 16.73 -6.92 28.47
C ALA A 59 15.68 -8.01 28.19
N GLU A 60 16.09 -9.20 27.69
CA GLU A 60 15.21 -10.35 27.50
C GLU A 60 14.48 -10.74 28.77
N TRP A 61 15.22 -10.84 29.87
CA TRP A 61 14.62 -11.24 31.15
C TRP A 61 13.55 -10.26 31.62
N ILE A 62 13.77 -8.96 31.45
CA ILE A 62 12.80 -7.92 31.80
C ILE A 62 11.62 -7.89 30.84
N ALA A 63 11.85 -8.04 29.54
CA ALA A 63 10.83 -8.09 28.53
C ALA A 63 10.00 -9.41 28.55
N GLY A 64 10.47 -10.42 29.30
CA GLY A 64 9.81 -11.73 29.34
C GLY A 64 10.04 -12.56 28.08
N LEU A 65 11.11 -12.29 27.35
CA LEU A 65 11.50 -13.00 26.14
C LEU A 65 12.56 -14.08 26.43
N THR A 66 12.69 -15.02 25.50
CA THR A 66 13.80 -15.96 25.44
C THR A 66 14.25 -16.00 23.99
N LEU A 67 15.44 -15.49 23.71
CA LEU A 67 15.99 -15.39 22.37
C LEU A 67 17.10 -16.43 22.17
N SER A 68 17.23 -16.94 20.94
CA SER A 68 18.39 -17.73 20.57
C SER A 68 19.65 -16.86 20.45
N GLN A 69 20.83 -17.47 20.43
CA GLN A 69 22.09 -16.77 20.20
C GLN A 69 22.06 -16.00 18.87
N ALA A 70 21.51 -16.61 17.81
CA ALA A 70 21.38 -15.99 16.50
C ALA A 70 20.47 -14.74 16.54
N ASP A 71 19.35 -14.78 17.29
CA ASP A 71 18.45 -13.64 17.44
C ASP A 71 19.12 -12.50 18.22
N ARG A 72 19.93 -12.81 19.24
CA ARG A 72 20.70 -11.80 19.98
C ARG A 72 21.71 -11.09 19.08
N GLU A 73 22.42 -11.83 18.23
CA GLU A 73 23.35 -11.24 17.26
C GLU A 73 22.65 -10.33 16.25
N VAL A 74 21.42 -10.68 15.83
CA VAL A 74 20.57 -9.80 15.01
C VAL A 74 20.24 -8.53 15.78
N LEU A 75 19.87 -8.65 17.07
CA LEU A 75 19.54 -7.51 17.92
C LEU A 75 20.75 -6.61 18.19
N ILE A 76 21.95 -7.16 18.39
CA ILE A 76 23.17 -6.37 18.55
C ILE A 76 23.37 -5.45 17.33
N ARG A 77 23.19 -5.99 16.11
CA ARG A 77 23.35 -5.22 14.86
C ARG A 77 22.24 -4.22 14.60
N SER A 78 20.98 -4.56 14.93
CA SER A 78 19.82 -3.71 14.65
C SER A 78 19.38 -2.83 15.80
N GLY A 79 19.77 -3.18 17.02
CA GLY A 79 19.38 -2.44 18.22
C GLY A 79 20.04 -1.07 18.34
N GLU A 80 21.24 -0.89 17.78
CA GLU A 80 21.90 0.44 17.72
C GLU A 80 21.07 1.43 16.90
N SER A 81 20.55 0.99 15.74
CA SER A 81 19.62 1.80 14.94
C SER A 81 18.35 2.14 15.72
N LEU A 82 17.74 1.15 16.39
CA LEU A 82 16.57 1.37 17.23
C LEU A 82 16.84 2.38 18.36
N LEU A 83 17.96 2.27 19.05
CA LEU A 83 18.32 3.20 20.13
C LEU A 83 18.48 4.63 19.60
N ALA A 84 19.12 4.80 18.44
CA ALA A 84 19.25 6.10 17.80
C ALA A 84 17.87 6.67 17.40
N GLU A 85 17.02 5.87 16.77
CA GLU A 85 15.64 6.24 16.41
C GLU A 85 14.82 6.66 17.65
N LEU A 86 14.89 5.87 18.73
CA LEU A 86 14.20 6.17 19.98
C LEU A 86 14.76 7.42 20.67
N GLN A 87 16.06 7.69 20.59
CA GLN A 87 16.66 8.92 21.12
C GLN A 87 16.16 10.15 20.37
N GLN A 88 16.13 10.10 19.03
CA GLN A 88 15.59 11.18 18.21
C GLN A 88 14.12 11.41 18.52
N LEU A 89 13.31 10.33 18.53
CA LEU A 89 11.89 10.39 18.89
C LEU A 89 11.67 11.08 20.25
N ARG A 90 12.45 10.71 21.27
CA ARG A 90 12.34 11.24 22.63
C ARG A 90 12.85 12.68 22.77
N ALA A 91 13.72 13.13 21.86
CA ALA A 91 14.17 14.51 21.84
C ALA A 91 13.07 15.50 21.42
N VAL A 92 12.04 15.03 20.73
CA VAL A 92 10.90 15.84 20.32
C VAL A 92 10.05 16.19 21.56
N LYS A 93 10.00 17.49 21.88
CA LYS A 93 9.17 18.00 22.96
C LYS A 93 7.73 18.16 22.48
N LEU A 94 6.80 17.54 23.19
CA LEU A 94 5.36 17.67 22.94
C LEU A 94 4.69 18.41 24.10
N GLU A 95 3.74 19.30 23.76
CA GLU A 95 2.90 19.92 24.77
C GLU A 95 2.13 18.85 25.57
N PRO A 96 2.05 18.94 26.91
CA PRO A 96 1.38 17.92 27.71
C PRO A 96 -0.09 17.69 27.33
N ALA A 97 -0.76 18.70 26.82
CA ALA A 97 -2.16 18.64 26.38
C ALA A 97 -2.35 18.01 24.97
N ALA A 98 -1.28 17.70 24.22
CA ALA A 98 -1.40 17.07 22.91
C ALA A 98 -1.98 15.65 23.03
N LEU A 99 -3.06 15.39 22.30
CA LEU A 99 -3.78 14.11 22.34
C LEU A 99 -3.06 13.03 21.53
N SER A 100 -3.37 11.76 21.84
CA SER A 100 -2.88 10.58 21.12
C SER A 100 -3.91 10.11 20.10
N CYS A 101 -3.45 9.65 18.92
CA CYS A 101 -4.26 9.04 17.87
C CYS A 101 -4.25 7.51 17.97
N LEU A 102 -4.70 6.93 19.07
CA LEU A 102 -4.76 5.47 19.24
C LEU A 102 -5.71 4.80 18.24
N ARG A 103 -6.89 5.37 18.03
CA ARG A 103 -7.78 5.00 16.91
C ARG A 103 -7.53 6.00 15.80
N PHE A 104 -7.05 5.52 14.66
CA PHE A 104 -6.80 6.41 13.55
C PHE A 104 -8.10 6.86 12.90
N ASP A 105 -8.35 8.15 12.99
CA ASP A 105 -9.37 8.89 12.27
C ASP A 105 -8.64 10.04 11.54
N PRO A 106 -8.54 10.02 10.21
CA PRO A 106 -7.80 11.04 9.46
C PRO A 106 -8.41 12.44 9.60
N GLU A 107 -9.70 12.53 9.96
CA GLU A 107 -10.41 13.81 10.11
C GLU A 107 -10.33 14.39 11.53
N ILE A 108 -9.67 13.70 12.48
CA ILE A 108 -9.64 14.16 13.90
C ILE A 108 -8.98 15.52 14.06
N ALA A 109 -8.04 15.87 13.19
CA ALA A 109 -7.32 17.15 13.21
C ALA A 109 -8.00 18.24 12.35
N ASP A 110 -8.99 17.89 11.55
CA ASP A 110 -9.68 18.80 10.65
C ASP A 110 -11.20 18.55 10.62
N PRO A 111 -11.95 19.07 11.57
CA PRO A 111 -13.41 18.97 11.57
C PRO A 111 -14.08 19.55 10.32
N ALA A 112 -13.45 20.53 9.64
CA ALA A 112 -13.96 21.09 8.40
C ALA A 112 -13.86 20.09 7.23
N ALA A 113 -12.79 19.28 7.18
CA ALA A 113 -12.66 18.20 6.19
C ALA A 113 -13.77 17.13 6.38
N ARG A 114 -14.19 16.88 7.62
CA ARG A 114 -15.31 15.96 7.91
C ARG A 114 -16.62 16.40 7.27
N GLU A 115 -16.92 17.68 7.27
CA GLU A 115 -18.13 18.23 6.64
C GLU A 115 -17.94 18.35 5.12
N ALA A 116 -16.79 18.83 4.65
CA ALA A 116 -16.46 18.94 3.24
C ALA A 116 -16.49 17.55 2.53
N GLY A 117 -16.03 16.50 3.17
CA GLY A 117 -16.05 15.14 2.61
C GLY A 117 -17.45 14.52 2.43
N ARG A 118 -18.53 15.23 2.81
CA ARG A 118 -19.91 14.78 2.62
C ARG A 118 -20.57 15.34 1.37
N THR A 119 -20.00 16.37 0.78
CA THR A 119 -20.51 17.06 -0.40
C THR A 119 -19.41 17.22 -1.45
N PRO A 120 -19.76 17.42 -2.74
CA PRO A 120 -18.76 17.71 -3.76
C PRO A 120 -18.01 19.00 -3.44
N ALA A 121 -16.69 19.00 -3.72
CA ALA A 121 -15.88 20.20 -3.60
C ALA A 121 -16.39 21.31 -4.54
N PRO A 122 -16.32 22.59 -4.13
CA PRO A 122 -16.98 23.69 -4.85
C PRO A 122 -16.37 24.00 -6.23
N TRP A 123 -15.22 23.47 -6.55
CA TRP A 123 -14.57 23.55 -7.86
C TRP A 123 -14.87 22.34 -8.76
N LEU A 124 -15.58 21.32 -8.26
CA LEU A 124 -16.06 20.22 -9.10
C LEU A 124 -17.28 20.63 -9.88
N VAL A 125 -17.31 20.27 -11.15
CA VAL A 125 -18.43 20.49 -12.04
C VAL A 125 -18.84 19.17 -12.67
N SER A 126 -20.17 19.00 -12.86
CA SER A 126 -20.67 17.84 -13.59
C SER A 126 -20.12 17.85 -15.02
N PRO A 127 -19.61 16.73 -15.51
CA PRO A 127 -19.06 16.68 -16.86
C PRO A 127 -20.16 16.87 -17.91
N ALA A 128 -19.83 17.56 -19.00
CA ALA A 128 -20.66 17.59 -20.18
C ALA A 128 -20.86 16.17 -20.75
N ALA A 129 -21.97 15.93 -21.45
CA ALA A 129 -22.27 14.61 -22.01
C ALA A 129 -21.12 14.07 -22.90
N ASP A 130 -20.47 14.95 -23.64
CA ASP A 130 -19.34 14.56 -24.51
C ASP A 130 -18.08 14.15 -23.75
N PHE A 131 -17.91 14.60 -22.50
CA PHE A 131 -16.77 14.22 -21.66
C PHE A 131 -16.77 12.73 -21.29
N VAL A 132 -17.93 12.11 -21.25
CA VAL A 132 -18.12 10.69 -20.91
C VAL A 132 -18.40 9.83 -22.16
N ARG A 133 -18.63 10.46 -23.31
CA ARG A 133 -18.87 9.77 -24.57
C ARG A 133 -17.56 9.21 -25.10
N VAL A 134 -17.57 7.93 -25.44
CA VAL A 134 -16.47 7.25 -26.11
C VAL A 134 -16.97 6.73 -27.45
N GLU A 135 -16.34 7.20 -28.51
CA GLU A 135 -16.54 6.58 -29.83
C GLU A 135 -15.73 5.27 -29.84
N PRO A 136 -16.39 4.14 -30.14
CA PRO A 136 -15.67 2.87 -30.20
C PRO A 136 -14.63 2.92 -31.32
N PRO A 137 -13.41 2.37 -31.11
CA PRO A 137 -12.40 2.31 -32.14
C PRO A 137 -12.89 1.54 -33.39
N GLY A 138 -12.42 1.91 -34.56
CA GLY A 138 -12.83 1.29 -35.82
C GLY A 138 -12.53 -0.20 -35.85
N GLU A 139 -11.26 -0.55 -35.83
CA GLU A 139 -10.79 -1.93 -35.75
C GLU A 139 -10.23 -2.24 -34.36
N VAL A 140 -10.50 -3.43 -33.87
CA VAL A 140 -10.04 -3.90 -32.55
C VAL A 140 -9.39 -5.27 -32.74
N THR A 141 -8.09 -5.35 -32.45
CA THR A 141 -7.28 -6.57 -32.53
C THR A 141 -6.89 -7.07 -31.12
N ASP A 142 -6.44 -8.31 -31.03
CA ASP A 142 -5.94 -8.88 -29.77
C ASP A 142 -4.68 -8.17 -29.27
N GLU A 143 -3.93 -7.47 -30.15
CA GLU A 143 -2.80 -6.62 -29.79
C GLU A 143 -3.25 -5.28 -29.19
N SER A 144 -4.36 -4.71 -29.67
CA SER A 144 -4.87 -3.41 -29.22
C SER A 144 -5.71 -3.50 -27.94
N LEU A 145 -6.49 -4.58 -27.77
CA LEU A 145 -7.41 -4.78 -26.65
C LEU A 145 -6.79 -4.57 -25.26
N PRO A 146 -5.56 -5.08 -24.96
CA PRO A 146 -4.94 -4.96 -23.65
C PRO A 146 -4.65 -3.51 -23.23
N TRP A 147 -4.62 -2.59 -24.19
CA TRP A 147 -4.23 -1.20 -23.99
C TRP A 147 -5.42 -0.24 -23.96
N LEU A 148 -6.63 -0.73 -24.23
CA LEU A 148 -7.83 0.10 -24.22
C LEU A 148 -8.26 0.43 -22.77
N PRO A 149 -8.71 1.69 -22.52
CA PRO A 149 -9.31 2.07 -21.25
C PRO A 149 -10.59 1.26 -20.96
N ILE A 150 -10.91 1.08 -19.67
CA ILE A 150 -12.10 0.35 -19.20
C ILE A 150 -13.38 0.87 -19.86
N ARG A 151 -13.53 2.18 -19.98
CA ARG A 151 -14.72 2.79 -20.62
C ARG A 151 -14.88 2.35 -22.07
N THR A 152 -13.79 2.27 -22.82
CA THR A 152 -13.78 1.78 -24.21
C THR A 152 -14.14 0.29 -24.27
N LEU A 153 -13.52 -0.53 -23.42
CA LEU A 153 -13.84 -1.95 -23.31
C LEU A 153 -15.33 -2.16 -22.97
N ALA A 154 -15.87 -1.38 -22.03
CA ALA A 154 -17.27 -1.44 -21.66
C ALA A 154 -18.21 -1.10 -22.83
N VAL A 155 -17.87 -0.12 -23.67
CA VAL A 155 -18.65 0.20 -24.89
C VAL A 155 -18.61 -0.97 -25.89
N LEU A 156 -17.44 -1.58 -26.09
CA LEU A 156 -17.30 -2.74 -26.98
C LEU A 156 -18.13 -3.94 -26.51
N LEU A 157 -18.15 -4.21 -25.19
CA LEU A 157 -18.97 -5.27 -24.59
C LEU A 157 -20.48 -5.00 -24.80
N ARG A 158 -20.95 -3.78 -24.52
CA ARG A 158 -22.37 -3.37 -24.68
C ARG A 158 -22.86 -3.38 -26.10
N THR A 159 -21.97 -3.07 -27.04
CA THR A 159 -22.31 -3.08 -28.49
C THR A 159 -22.16 -4.47 -29.13
N GLY A 160 -21.76 -5.49 -28.37
CA GLY A 160 -21.54 -6.84 -28.85
C GLY A 160 -20.33 -7.00 -29.79
N ARG A 161 -19.48 -5.98 -29.92
CA ARG A 161 -18.25 -6.04 -30.73
C ARG A 161 -17.13 -6.82 -30.04
N LEU A 162 -17.25 -7.01 -28.74
CA LEU A 162 -16.39 -7.81 -27.88
C LEU A 162 -17.27 -8.62 -26.93
N THR A 163 -16.84 -9.84 -26.57
CA THR A 163 -17.43 -10.60 -25.47
C THR A 163 -16.50 -10.59 -24.26
N SER A 164 -17.07 -10.68 -23.06
CA SER A 164 -16.31 -10.83 -21.82
C SER A 164 -15.48 -12.12 -21.86
N GLU A 165 -16.03 -13.21 -22.39
CA GLU A 165 -15.31 -14.48 -22.52
C GLU A 165 -14.03 -14.32 -23.36
N ARG A 166 -14.08 -13.63 -24.53
CA ARG A 166 -12.90 -13.34 -25.34
C ARG A 166 -11.88 -12.48 -24.60
N LEU A 167 -12.32 -11.43 -23.91
CA LEU A 167 -11.44 -10.51 -23.18
C LEU A 167 -10.74 -11.23 -22.01
N VAL A 168 -11.49 -12.07 -21.27
CA VAL A 168 -10.95 -12.90 -20.18
C VAL A 168 -9.99 -13.95 -20.72
N GLN A 169 -10.32 -14.62 -21.82
CA GLN A 169 -9.43 -15.59 -22.47
C GLN A 169 -8.11 -14.95 -22.90
N LEU A 170 -8.16 -13.74 -23.47
CA LEU A 170 -6.97 -12.98 -23.84
C LEU A 170 -6.11 -12.65 -22.61
N SER A 171 -6.72 -12.16 -21.53
CA SER A 171 -6.01 -11.87 -20.27
C SER A 171 -5.34 -13.12 -19.69
N LEU A 172 -6.03 -14.25 -19.63
CA LEU A 172 -5.47 -15.53 -19.14
C LEU A 172 -4.31 -16.01 -20.01
N THR A 173 -4.43 -15.91 -21.34
CA THR A 173 -3.37 -16.27 -22.28
C THR A 173 -2.14 -15.41 -22.08
N ARG A 174 -2.31 -14.08 -21.96
CA ARG A 174 -1.21 -13.14 -21.73
C ARG A 174 -0.55 -13.35 -20.38
N LEU A 175 -1.33 -13.58 -19.30
CA LEU A 175 -0.80 -13.92 -17.97
C LEU A 175 0.08 -15.16 -18.01
N LYS A 176 -0.39 -16.26 -18.64
CA LYS A 176 0.39 -17.50 -18.81
C LYS A 176 1.69 -17.28 -19.59
N SER A 177 1.63 -16.48 -20.65
CA SER A 177 2.79 -16.22 -21.52
C SER A 177 3.84 -15.31 -20.88
N ALA A 178 3.41 -14.30 -20.13
CA ALA A 178 4.31 -13.29 -19.55
C ALA A 178 4.87 -13.67 -18.18
N ASP A 179 4.14 -14.49 -17.41
CA ASP A 179 4.52 -14.80 -16.02
C ASP A 179 5.89 -15.46 -15.86
N PRO A 180 6.37 -16.34 -16.75
CA PRO A 180 7.73 -16.88 -16.65
C PRO A 180 8.84 -15.82 -16.63
N GLN A 181 8.59 -14.63 -17.21
CA GLN A 181 9.53 -13.50 -17.21
C GLN A 181 9.26 -12.53 -16.07
N LEU A 182 7.98 -12.32 -15.70
CA LEU A 182 7.57 -11.29 -14.75
C LEU A 182 7.43 -11.80 -13.32
N LEU A 183 7.15 -13.08 -13.13
CA LEU A 183 6.86 -13.69 -11.82
C LEU A 183 5.83 -12.87 -11.03
N CYS A 184 4.73 -12.48 -11.71
CA CYS A 184 3.71 -11.59 -11.16
C CYS A 184 2.43 -12.32 -10.73
N VAL A 185 2.31 -13.64 -10.97
CA VAL A 185 1.11 -14.44 -10.69
C VAL A 185 1.37 -15.45 -9.58
N VAL A 186 0.48 -15.49 -8.59
CA VAL A 186 0.45 -16.54 -7.56
C VAL A 186 -0.42 -17.70 -8.01
N SER A 187 -1.60 -17.40 -8.53
CA SER A 187 -2.53 -18.42 -9.09
C SER A 187 -3.46 -17.80 -10.12
N LEU A 188 -3.73 -18.56 -11.17
CA LEU A 188 -4.75 -18.27 -12.19
C LEU A 188 -6.07 -18.90 -11.78
N LEU A 189 -7.16 -18.20 -12.03
CA LEU A 189 -8.52 -18.62 -11.68
C LEU A 189 -9.34 -18.92 -12.96
N GLU A 190 -8.75 -19.70 -13.86
CA GLU A 190 -9.21 -19.89 -15.25
C GLU A 190 -10.66 -20.37 -15.35
N GLU A 191 -11.01 -21.46 -14.65
CA GLU A 191 -12.33 -22.07 -14.74
C GLU A 191 -13.42 -21.11 -14.24
N SER A 192 -13.23 -20.54 -13.04
CA SER A 192 -14.19 -19.61 -12.44
C SER A 192 -14.28 -18.29 -13.23
N ALA A 193 -13.16 -17.80 -13.76
CA ALA A 193 -13.13 -16.58 -14.57
C ALA A 193 -13.90 -16.76 -15.90
N LEU A 194 -13.70 -17.87 -16.60
CA LEU A 194 -14.44 -18.14 -17.83
C LEU A 194 -15.93 -18.37 -17.57
N ALA A 195 -16.29 -19.02 -16.45
CA ALA A 195 -17.70 -19.17 -16.06
C ALA A 195 -18.34 -17.80 -15.78
N ALA A 196 -17.66 -16.92 -15.01
CA ALA A 196 -18.14 -15.57 -14.72
C ALA A 196 -18.23 -14.70 -15.99
N ALA A 197 -17.28 -14.83 -16.91
CA ALA A 197 -17.30 -14.11 -18.19
C ALA A 197 -18.50 -14.49 -19.05
N ARG A 198 -18.78 -15.80 -19.21
CA ARG A 198 -19.98 -16.27 -19.92
C ARG A 198 -21.28 -15.79 -19.28
N GLN A 199 -21.33 -15.77 -17.95
CA GLN A 199 -22.46 -15.19 -17.22
C GLN A 199 -22.61 -13.69 -17.54
N ALA A 200 -21.52 -12.90 -17.50
CA ALA A 200 -21.55 -11.49 -17.84
C ALA A 200 -22.06 -11.25 -19.28
N ASP A 201 -21.62 -12.05 -20.26
CA ASP A 201 -22.10 -11.98 -21.64
C ASP A 201 -23.60 -12.28 -21.74
N ALA A 202 -24.09 -13.28 -21.01
CA ALA A 202 -25.51 -13.63 -20.99
C ALA A 202 -26.36 -12.51 -20.35
N GLU A 203 -25.89 -11.91 -19.26
CA GLU A 203 -26.55 -10.80 -18.58
C GLU A 203 -26.61 -9.54 -19.45
N LEU A 204 -25.50 -9.16 -20.09
CA LEU A 204 -25.46 -8.01 -21.02
C LEU A 204 -26.40 -8.22 -22.21
N LYS A 205 -26.42 -9.43 -22.76
CA LYS A 205 -27.35 -9.80 -23.84
C LYS A 205 -28.82 -9.74 -23.42
N ALA A 206 -29.12 -10.04 -22.15
CA ALA A 206 -30.45 -9.94 -21.57
C ALA A 206 -30.81 -8.49 -21.13
N GLY A 207 -29.92 -7.50 -21.31
CA GLY A 207 -30.12 -6.13 -20.91
C GLY A 207 -29.85 -5.84 -19.42
N HIS A 208 -29.30 -6.80 -18.71
CA HIS A 208 -28.89 -6.65 -17.30
C HIS A 208 -27.46 -6.11 -17.22
N ASP A 209 -27.31 -4.79 -17.23
CA ASP A 209 -26.03 -4.10 -17.15
C ASP A 209 -25.71 -3.68 -15.71
N ARG A 210 -24.60 -4.18 -15.16
CA ARG A 210 -24.14 -3.88 -13.79
C ARG A 210 -23.21 -2.66 -13.71
N GLY A 211 -22.94 -1.96 -14.81
CA GLY A 211 -22.07 -0.79 -14.86
C GLY A 211 -20.76 -1.02 -15.63
N LEU A 212 -19.87 -0.03 -15.62
CA LEU A 212 -18.69 0.01 -16.48
C LEU A 212 -17.68 -1.13 -16.26
N LEU A 213 -17.73 -1.82 -15.12
CA LEU A 213 -16.85 -2.95 -14.82
C LEU A 213 -17.46 -4.30 -15.22
N HIS A 214 -18.69 -4.32 -15.74
CA HIS A 214 -19.38 -5.57 -16.10
C HIS A 214 -18.64 -6.29 -17.23
N GLY A 215 -18.15 -7.51 -16.94
CA GLY A 215 -17.38 -8.34 -17.87
C GLY A 215 -15.90 -7.97 -18.00
N ILE A 216 -15.38 -7.01 -17.22
CA ILE A 216 -13.99 -6.57 -17.28
C ILE A 216 -13.11 -7.45 -16.37
N PRO A 217 -12.02 -8.06 -16.90
CA PRO A 217 -11.10 -8.87 -16.10
C PRO A 217 -10.24 -8.01 -15.17
N TRP A 218 -9.89 -8.56 -13.98
CA TRP A 218 -9.01 -7.89 -13.03
C TRP A 218 -8.17 -8.88 -12.20
N GLY A 219 -7.12 -8.34 -11.56
CA GLY A 219 -6.23 -9.11 -10.69
C GLY A 219 -6.25 -8.64 -9.25
N ALA A 220 -6.25 -9.58 -8.31
CA ALA A 220 -6.25 -9.32 -6.87
C ALA A 220 -4.85 -9.48 -6.28
N LYS A 221 -4.30 -8.44 -5.65
CA LYS A 221 -3.10 -8.60 -4.81
C LYS A 221 -3.31 -9.74 -3.80
N ASP A 222 -2.31 -10.60 -3.63
CA ASP A 222 -2.45 -11.85 -2.88
C ASP A 222 -2.45 -11.69 -1.36
N LEU A 223 -2.91 -10.56 -0.87
CA LEU A 223 -3.33 -10.35 0.51
C LEU A 223 -4.86 -10.21 0.65
N LEU A 224 -5.57 -10.08 -0.47
CA LEU A 224 -7.04 -10.05 -0.51
C LEU A 224 -7.56 -11.49 -0.48
N ALA A 225 -8.33 -11.82 0.54
CA ALA A 225 -9.01 -13.12 0.60
C ALA A 225 -10.07 -13.23 -0.51
N VAL A 226 -10.13 -14.38 -1.15
CA VAL A 226 -11.21 -14.79 -2.03
C VAL A 226 -11.52 -16.25 -1.70
N ALA A 227 -12.75 -16.53 -1.27
CA ALA A 227 -13.15 -17.83 -0.78
C ALA A 227 -12.83 -18.95 -1.79
N GLY A 228 -12.30 -20.05 -1.27
CA GLY A 228 -11.92 -21.22 -2.07
C GLY A 228 -10.64 -21.03 -2.91
N THR A 229 -9.95 -19.89 -2.79
CA THR A 229 -8.67 -19.66 -3.48
C THR A 229 -7.50 -19.56 -2.53
N LYS A 230 -6.28 -19.84 -3.03
CA LYS A 230 -5.07 -19.62 -2.26
C LYS A 230 -4.90 -18.14 -1.94
N THR A 231 -4.53 -17.84 -0.68
CA THR A 231 -4.20 -16.50 -0.21
C THR A 231 -2.94 -16.60 0.64
N THR A 232 -1.79 -16.34 0.02
CA THR A 232 -0.47 -16.75 0.53
C THR A 232 0.30 -15.64 1.22
N TRP A 233 -0.13 -14.37 1.08
CA TRP A 233 0.59 -13.19 1.58
C TRP A 233 2.03 -13.10 1.09
N GLY A 234 2.38 -13.80 -0.01
CA GLY A 234 3.72 -13.90 -0.56
C GLY A 234 4.72 -14.66 0.30
N ALA A 235 4.31 -15.26 1.42
CA ALA A 235 5.15 -15.92 2.40
C ALA A 235 5.04 -17.47 2.28
N PRO A 236 6.15 -18.22 2.34
CA PRO A 236 6.14 -19.68 2.16
C PRO A 236 5.32 -20.41 3.22
N GLN A 237 5.18 -19.84 4.42
CA GLN A 237 4.39 -20.39 5.52
C GLN A 237 2.89 -20.49 5.18
N TYR A 238 2.43 -19.69 4.23
CA TYR A 238 1.03 -19.61 3.81
C TYR A 238 0.81 -20.07 2.37
N ARG A 239 1.81 -20.70 1.72
CA ARG A 239 1.80 -21.07 0.29
C ARG A 239 0.56 -21.84 -0.15
N ASP A 240 0.03 -22.70 0.70
CA ASP A 240 -1.10 -23.57 0.39
C ASP A 240 -2.37 -23.21 1.16
N ARG A 241 -2.36 -22.05 1.85
CA ARG A 241 -3.50 -21.62 2.65
C ARG A 241 -4.66 -21.18 1.76
N VAL A 242 -5.82 -21.78 1.97
CA VAL A 242 -7.12 -21.38 1.40
C VAL A 242 -7.95 -20.76 2.51
N LEU A 243 -8.61 -19.63 2.22
CA LEU A 243 -9.50 -18.94 3.14
C LEU A 243 -10.95 -19.09 2.69
N GLU A 244 -11.87 -19.21 3.65
CA GLU A 244 -13.31 -19.36 3.40
C GLU A 244 -14.03 -18.00 3.26
N GLN A 245 -13.36 -16.92 3.60
CA GLN A 245 -13.90 -15.56 3.48
C GLN A 245 -13.50 -14.89 2.17
N THR A 246 -14.30 -13.92 1.75
CA THR A 246 -14.00 -13.04 0.61
C THR A 246 -13.89 -11.60 1.11
N ALA A 247 -12.83 -10.91 0.70
CA ALA A 247 -12.62 -9.51 1.02
C ALA A 247 -13.74 -8.63 0.45
N THR A 248 -14.19 -7.64 1.22
CA THR A 248 -15.28 -6.74 0.84
C THR A 248 -15.05 -6.09 -0.53
N VAL A 249 -13.82 -5.69 -0.83
CA VAL A 249 -13.48 -5.10 -2.15
C VAL A 249 -13.71 -6.09 -3.29
N ALA A 250 -13.40 -7.37 -3.10
CA ALA A 250 -13.64 -8.40 -4.12
C ALA A 250 -15.14 -8.69 -4.27
N THR A 251 -15.89 -8.71 -3.18
CA THR A 251 -17.36 -8.84 -3.20
C THR A 251 -18.01 -7.68 -3.96
N ARG A 252 -17.57 -6.44 -3.74
CA ARG A 252 -18.09 -5.25 -4.44
C ARG A 252 -17.77 -5.29 -5.93
N LEU A 253 -16.56 -5.69 -6.30
CA LEU A 253 -16.16 -5.84 -7.71
C LEU A 253 -16.97 -6.95 -8.40
N ALA A 254 -17.22 -8.07 -7.73
CA ALA A 254 -18.08 -9.12 -8.25
C ALA A 254 -19.53 -8.64 -8.42
N ALA A 255 -20.06 -7.84 -7.47
CA ALA A 255 -21.39 -7.22 -7.59
C ALA A 255 -21.46 -6.26 -8.79
N ALA A 256 -20.38 -5.54 -9.11
CA ALA A 256 -20.25 -4.70 -10.30
C ALA A 256 -20.00 -5.51 -11.60
N GLY A 257 -19.97 -6.84 -11.52
CA GLY A 257 -19.77 -7.74 -12.66
C GLY A 257 -18.33 -7.87 -13.15
N ALA A 258 -17.33 -7.37 -12.41
CA ALA A 258 -15.92 -7.54 -12.76
C ALA A 258 -15.47 -8.99 -12.57
N VAL A 259 -14.63 -9.49 -13.47
CA VAL A 259 -14.21 -10.90 -13.53
C VAL A 259 -12.81 -11.06 -12.95
N LEU A 260 -12.68 -11.73 -11.81
CA LEU A 260 -11.38 -12.02 -11.21
C LEU A 260 -10.66 -13.13 -11.97
N VAL A 261 -9.48 -12.83 -12.55
CA VAL A 261 -8.72 -13.78 -13.38
C VAL A 261 -7.48 -14.34 -12.68
N ALA A 262 -6.91 -13.62 -11.71
CA ALA A 262 -5.68 -14.03 -11.04
C ALA A 262 -5.52 -13.46 -9.65
N LYS A 263 -4.81 -14.22 -8.77
CA LYS A 263 -4.15 -13.68 -7.57
C LYS A 263 -2.74 -13.24 -7.98
N LEU A 264 -2.42 -11.98 -7.75
CA LEU A 264 -1.19 -11.33 -8.17
C LEU A 264 -0.21 -11.18 -6.99
N THR A 265 1.07 -11.29 -7.26
CA THR A 265 2.10 -11.36 -6.22
C THR A 265 2.15 -10.12 -5.32
N THR A 266 2.49 -10.37 -4.09
CA THR A 266 2.93 -9.37 -3.11
C THR A 266 4.27 -9.80 -2.55
N GLY A 267 5.17 -8.87 -2.27
CA GLY A 267 6.34 -9.24 -1.47
C GLY A 267 5.92 -9.83 -0.12
N ALA A 268 6.71 -10.74 0.42
CA ALA A 268 6.35 -11.50 1.62
C ALA A 268 5.87 -10.58 2.75
N LEU A 269 4.66 -10.87 3.27
CA LEU A 269 3.98 -10.08 4.29
C LEU A 269 3.93 -8.57 3.93
N ALA A 270 3.63 -8.27 2.66
CA ALA A 270 3.52 -6.92 2.12
C ALA A 270 4.83 -6.09 2.16
N MET A 271 6.01 -6.71 2.01
CA MET A 271 7.30 -6.03 1.93
C MET A 271 8.03 -6.28 0.62
N GLY A 272 8.25 -5.21 -0.18
CA GLY A 272 9.02 -5.26 -1.42
C GLY A 272 8.38 -6.12 -2.50
N ASP A 273 9.20 -6.65 -3.41
CA ASP A 273 8.79 -7.44 -4.57
C ASP A 273 9.27 -8.91 -4.53
N GLN A 274 9.94 -9.29 -3.44
CA GLN A 274 10.43 -10.65 -3.22
C GLN A 274 9.37 -11.48 -2.50
N TRP A 275 8.96 -12.61 -3.10
CA TRP A 275 8.00 -13.56 -2.55
C TRP A 275 8.52 -15.00 -2.69
N PHE A 276 7.85 -16.00 -2.17
CA PHE A 276 8.36 -17.39 -2.18
C PHE A 276 8.56 -17.98 -3.60
N GLY A 277 7.92 -17.43 -4.63
CA GLY A 277 8.11 -17.83 -6.03
C GLY A 277 9.21 -17.06 -6.75
N GLY A 278 9.90 -16.13 -6.08
CA GLY A 278 10.98 -15.33 -6.65
C GLY A 278 10.75 -13.83 -6.54
N LYS A 279 11.31 -13.06 -7.46
CA LYS A 279 11.22 -11.60 -7.51
C LYS A 279 10.35 -11.14 -8.67
N THR A 280 9.26 -10.45 -8.38
CA THR A 280 8.41 -9.85 -9.41
C THR A 280 9.17 -8.78 -10.19
N ARG A 281 9.09 -8.82 -11.51
CA ARG A 281 9.90 -8.00 -12.40
C ARG A 281 9.15 -6.77 -12.93
N ASN A 282 9.93 -5.74 -13.27
CA ASN A 282 9.46 -4.55 -13.97
C ASN A 282 9.32 -4.87 -15.47
N PRO A 283 8.12 -4.73 -16.08
CA PRO A 283 7.93 -5.03 -17.49
C PRO A 283 8.76 -4.18 -18.47
N TRP A 284 9.17 -2.97 -18.05
CA TRP A 284 10.04 -2.10 -18.86
C TRP A 284 11.51 -2.54 -18.85
N ASN A 285 11.91 -3.27 -17.81
CA ASN A 285 13.24 -3.85 -17.70
C ASN A 285 13.17 -5.05 -16.76
N THR A 286 13.14 -6.26 -17.31
CA THR A 286 13.00 -7.51 -16.55
C THR A 286 14.21 -7.88 -15.70
N GLU A 287 15.32 -7.18 -15.82
CA GLU A 287 16.46 -7.30 -14.89
C GLU A 287 16.17 -6.61 -13.56
N GLU A 288 15.27 -5.62 -13.56
CA GLU A 288 14.86 -4.89 -12.37
C GLU A 288 13.63 -5.54 -11.71
N GLY A 289 13.51 -5.36 -10.40
CA GLY A 289 12.26 -5.65 -9.67
C GLY A 289 11.20 -4.58 -9.92
N SER A 290 9.94 -4.98 -9.78
CA SER A 290 8.77 -4.09 -9.91
C SER A 290 8.65 -3.07 -8.78
N SER A 291 9.49 -3.14 -7.74
CA SER A 291 9.17 -2.55 -6.44
C SER A 291 7.90 -3.19 -5.85
N GLY A 292 7.46 -2.71 -4.68
CA GLY A 292 6.31 -3.34 -4.02
C GLY A 292 5.75 -2.52 -2.84
N SER A 293 4.83 -3.12 -2.14
CA SER A 293 4.45 -4.56 -2.12
C SER A 293 3.32 -4.95 -3.08
N SER A 294 2.62 -4.04 -3.77
CA SER A 294 1.67 -4.39 -4.83
C SER A 294 2.41 -4.74 -6.13
N ALA A 295 3.39 -5.63 -6.01
CA ALA A 295 4.37 -5.96 -7.03
C ALA A 295 3.72 -6.53 -8.29
N GLY A 296 2.99 -7.63 -8.15
CA GLY A 296 2.29 -8.27 -9.26
C GLY A 296 1.16 -7.41 -9.84
N SER A 297 0.47 -6.64 -8.98
CA SER A 297 -0.59 -5.73 -9.43
C SER A 297 -0.07 -4.68 -10.40
N ALA A 298 1.03 -4.00 -10.06
CA ALA A 298 1.62 -2.99 -10.94
C ALA A 298 2.26 -3.60 -12.18
N SER A 299 2.98 -4.72 -12.04
CA SER A 299 3.62 -5.43 -13.15
C SER A 299 2.59 -5.93 -14.18
N ALA A 300 1.51 -6.59 -13.72
CA ALA A 300 0.49 -7.14 -14.61
C ALA A 300 -0.27 -6.04 -15.39
N VAL A 301 -0.62 -4.92 -14.74
CA VAL A 301 -1.28 -3.80 -15.41
C VAL A 301 -0.34 -3.14 -16.40
N SER A 302 0.93 -2.92 -16.03
CA SER A 302 1.94 -2.32 -16.91
C SER A 302 2.18 -3.14 -18.18
N ALA A 303 2.19 -4.46 -18.06
CA ALA A 303 2.37 -5.37 -19.20
C ALA A 303 1.07 -5.63 -20.00
N GLY A 304 -0.04 -4.98 -19.66
CA GLY A 304 -1.33 -5.19 -20.32
C GLY A 304 -1.88 -6.62 -20.16
N LEU A 305 -1.63 -7.27 -19.01
CA LEU A 305 -2.13 -8.62 -18.75
C LEU A 305 -3.55 -8.59 -18.18
N VAL A 306 -3.87 -7.53 -17.46
CA VAL A 306 -5.20 -7.20 -16.96
C VAL A 306 -5.43 -5.69 -17.10
N PRO A 307 -6.68 -5.24 -17.37
CA PRO A 307 -7.03 -3.82 -17.43
C PRO A 307 -6.76 -3.09 -16.10
N PHE A 308 -7.01 -3.75 -14.97
CA PHE A 308 -6.78 -3.20 -13.64
C PHE A 308 -6.49 -4.26 -12.58
N ALA A 309 -5.97 -3.80 -11.47
CA ALA A 309 -5.76 -4.61 -10.27
C ALA A 309 -6.07 -3.81 -9.01
N ILE A 310 -6.30 -4.52 -7.90
CA ILE A 310 -6.35 -3.91 -6.58
C ILE A 310 -5.02 -4.16 -5.86
N GLY A 311 -4.44 -3.09 -5.34
CA GLY A 311 -3.26 -3.09 -4.48
C GLY A 311 -3.57 -2.67 -3.04
N SER A 312 -2.54 -2.63 -2.21
CA SER A 312 -2.60 -2.08 -0.85
C SER A 312 -1.37 -1.25 -0.54
N GLU A 313 -1.54 -0.28 0.35
CA GLU A 313 -0.43 0.54 0.83
C GLU A 313 -0.53 0.79 2.33
N THR A 314 0.57 0.49 3.02
CA THR A 314 0.87 0.96 4.37
C THR A 314 1.82 2.15 4.28
N LEU A 315 2.95 1.97 3.56
CA LEU A 315 3.97 2.98 3.27
C LEU A 315 4.55 2.76 1.87
N GLY A 316 4.00 3.43 0.86
CA GLY A 316 4.50 3.41 -0.51
C GLY A 316 4.10 2.20 -1.37
N SER A 317 3.34 1.23 -0.85
CA SER A 317 3.11 -0.06 -1.52
C SER A 317 2.13 -0.06 -2.70
N ILE A 318 1.48 1.07 -3.03
CA ILE A 318 0.80 1.35 -4.29
C ILE A 318 1.65 2.30 -5.11
N VAL A 319 2.03 3.43 -4.51
CA VAL A 319 2.74 4.53 -5.20
C VAL A 319 4.10 4.07 -5.75
N SER A 320 4.89 3.33 -4.97
CA SER A 320 6.24 2.92 -5.40
C SER A 320 6.24 1.95 -6.57
N PRO A 321 5.47 0.82 -6.55
CA PRO A 321 5.44 -0.09 -7.69
C PRO A 321 4.77 0.52 -8.93
N THR A 322 3.75 1.38 -8.79
CA THR A 322 3.13 2.06 -9.95
C THR A 322 4.09 3.05 -10.60
N LYS A 323 4.84 3.83 -9.81
CA LYS A 323 5.92 4.69 -10.34
C LYS A 323 7.02 3.87 -11.04
N ARG A 324 7.41 2.72 -10.47
CA ARG A 324 8.44 1.84 -11.04
C ARG A 324 8.00 1.21 -12.36
N CYS A 325 6.74 0.79 -12.44
CA CYS A 325 6.18 0.11 -13.60
C CYS A 325 5.51 1.07 -14.61
N GLY A 326 5.49 2.38 -14.37
CA GLY A 326 4.97 3.38 -15.30
C GLY A 326 3.46 3.29 -15.55
N VAL A 327 2.67 3.04 -14.51
CA VAL A 327 1.20 2.95 -14.56
C VAL A 327 0.55 3.87 -13.53
N ALA A 328 -0.73 4.16 -13.71
CA ALA A 328 -1.49 4.94 -12.76
C ALA A 328 -1.89 4.09 -11.54
N GLY A 329 -1.78 4.68 -10.35
CA GLY A 329 -2.20 4.03 -9.11
C GLY A 329 -2.73 5.04 -8.12
N LEU A 330 -3.88 4.75 -7.53
CA LEU A 330 -4.50 5.59 -6.51
C LEU A 330 -4.39 4.93 -5.14
N ARG A 331 -3.74 5.60 -4.21
CA ARG A 331 -3.88 5.35 -2.78
C ARG A 331 -4.96 6.31 -2.28
N PRO A 332 -6.17 5.82 -2.00
CA PRO A 332 -7.24 6.67 -1.50
C PRO A 332 -6.99 7.14 -0.06
N THR A 333 -7.81 8.03 0.44
CA THR A 333 -7.87 8.40 1.85
C THR A 333 -8.06 7.16 2.71
N PHE A 334 -7.39 7.13 3.87
CA PHE A 334 -7.58 6.05 4.85
C PHE A 334 -9.06 5.88 5.20
N GLY A 335 -9.54 4.64 5.17
CA GLY A 335 -10.95 4.32 5.42
C GLY A 335 -11.88 4.50 4.22
N ARG A 336 -11.40 4.96 3.05
CA ARG A 336 -12.22 5.11 1.84
C ARG A 336 -12.69 3.78 1.25
N ILE A 337 -11.82 2.77 1.23
CA ILE A 337 -12.12 1.39 0.81
C ILE A 337 -11.96 0.48 2.02
N SER A 338 -12.97 -0.35 2.29
CA SER A 338 -12.92 -1.34 3.36
C SER A 338 -11.78 -2.33 3.19
N ARG A 339 -11.07 -2.62 4.28
CA ARG A 339 -10.03 -3.65 4.40
C ARG A 339 -10.56 -4.97 4.93
N GLY A 340 -11.89 -5.10 5.09
CA GLY A 340 -12.54 -6.32 5.53
C GLY A 340 -12.12 -7.52 4.67
N GLY A 341 -11.61 -8.59 5.31
CA GLY A 341 -11.11 -9.79 4.63
C GLY A 341 -9.72 -9.66 3.98
N CYS A 342 -8.97 -8.62 4.32
CA CYS A 342 -7.60 -8.43 3.84
C CYS A 342 -6.56 -8.75 4.93
N MET A 343 -5.35 -9.15 4.54
CA MET A 343 -4.24 -9.24 5.47
C MET A 343 -3.96 -7.85 6.08
N PRO A 344 -4.02 -7.69 7.39
CA PRO A 344 -3.52 -6.48 8.01
C PRO A 344 -1.98 -6.48 8.03
N LEU A 345 -1.39 -5.30 7.94
CA LEU A 345 0.02 -5.05 8.25
C LEU A 345 0.14 -3.98 9.34
N SER A 346 -0.62 -2.91 9.19
CA SER A 346 -0.74 -1.82 10.16
C SER A 346 -2.19 -1.32 10.20
N TRP A 347 -2.88 -1.58 11.29
CA TRP A 347 -4.30 -1.18 11.44
C TRP A 347 -4.54 0.31 11.26
N SER A 348 -3.55 1.12 11.65
CA SER A 348 -3.66 2.58 11.60
C SER A 348 -3.19 3.20 10.27
N MET A 349 -2.63 2.40 9.33
CA MET A 349 -2.06 2.95 8.09
C MET A 349 -2.47 2.21 6.82
N ASP A 350 -2.96 0.96 6.87
CA ASP A 350 -3.29 0.19 5.68
C ASP A 350 -4.45 0.81 4.88
N LYS A 351 -4.29 0.88 3.58
CA LYS A 351 -5.26 1.34 2.59
C LYS A 351 -5.28 0.39 1.40
N LEU A 352 -6.45 0.16 0.83
CA LEU A 352 -6.58 -0.48 -0.47
C LEU A 352 -6.76 0.57 -1.56
N GLY A 353 -6.31 0.27 -2.78
CA GLY A 353 -6.51 1.17 -3.88
C GLY A 353 -6.35 0.52 -5.25
N PRO A 354 -6.97 1.11 -6.28
CA PRO A 354 -6.88 0.62 -7.65
C PRO A 354 -5.54 0.97 -8.30
N ILE A 355 -5.10 0.07 -9.18
CA ILE A 355 -3.99 0.25 -10.11
C ILE A 355 -4.55 -0.02 -11.51
N ALA A 356 -4.38 0.93 -12.42
CA ALA A 356 -4.90 0.88 -13.78
C ALA A 356 -3.99 1.66 -14.74
N ARG A 357 -4.39 1.80 -16.00
CA ARG A 357 -3.60 2.53 -16.98
C ARG A 357 -3.90 4.03 -16.98
N THR A 358 -5.15 4.42 -16.67
CA THR A 358 -5.62 5.80 -16.77
C THR A 358 -6.24 6.30 -15.46
N ALA A 359 -6.26 7.62 -15.28
CA ALA A 359 -6.96 8.27 -14.17
C ALA A 359 -8.47 8.02 -14.24
N ASP A 360 -9.06 7.94 -15.44
CA ASP A 360 -10.48 7.62 -15.64
C ASP A 360 -10.81 6.21 -15.12
N ASP A 361 -9.95 5.22 -15.41
CA ASP A 361 -10.12 3.84 -14.94
C ASP A 361 -10.05 3.75 -13.41
N LEU A 362 -9.10 4.48 -12.78
CA LEU A 362 -9.01 4.55 -11.32
C LEU A 362 -10.30 5.09 -10.68
N GLY A 363 -10.90 6.12 -11.29
CA GLY A 363 -12.16 6.69 -10.83
C GLY A 363 -13.35 5.72 -10.96
N ILE A 364 -13.43 4.98 -12.06
CA ILE A 364 -14.46 3.94 -12.29
C ILE A 364 -14.35 2.84 -11.22
N ILE A 365 -13.12 2.39 -10.93
CA ILE A 365 -12.89 1.32 -9.95
C ILE A 365 -13.19 1.82 -8.54
N LEU A 366 -12.77 3.04 -8.19
CA LEU A 366 -13.06 3.63 -6.89
C LEU A 366 -14.58 3.78 -6.67
N ALA A 367 -15.34 4.19 -7.70
CA ALA A 367 -16.79 4.31 -7.63
C ALA A 367 -17.49 2.97 -7.27
N ALA A 368 -16.92 1.85 -7.71
CA ALA A 368 -17.45 0.51 -7.41
C ALA A 368 -17.00 -0.04 -6.04
N THR A 369 -15.93 0.51 -5.43
CA THR A 369 -15.28 -0.14 -4.29
C THR A 369 -15.31 0.66 -2.99
N HIS A 370 -15.58 1.97 -3.02
CA HIS A 370 -15.60 2.82 -1.82
C HIS A 370 -16.82 2.59 -0.91
N GLY A 371 -16.75 3.13 0.29
CA GLY A 371 -17.85 3.15 1.25
C GLY A 371 -17.61 2.30 2.49
N SER A 372 -18.46 2.48 3.51
CA SER A 372 -18.36 1.79 4.80
C SER A 372 -18.67 0.30 4.72
N ASP A 373 -18.16 -0.44 5.70
CA ASP A 373 -18.36 -1.87 5.87
C ASP A 373 -18.24 -2.26 7.33
N SER A 374 -19.11 -3.15 7.78
CA SER A 374 -19.10 -3.65 9.17
C SER A 374 -17.86 -4.46 9.52
N LEU A 375 -17.14 -5.02 8.52
CA LEU A 375 -15.91 -5.79 8.73
C LEU A 375 -14.67 -4.90 8.90
N ASP A 376 -14.75 -3.61 8.54
CA ASP A 376 -13.69 -2.62 8.78
C ASP A 376 -14.24 -1.40 9.51
N PRO A 377 -14.11 -1.33 10.85
CA PRO A 377 -14.67 -0.23 11.66
C PRO A 377 -14.02 1.13 11.38
N CYS A 378 -12.95 1.19 10.57
CA CYS A 378 -12.33 2.43 10.11
C CYS A 378 -12.86 2.89 8.75
N SER A 379 -13.63 2.06 8.04
CA SER A 379 -14.22 2.44 6.77
C SER A 379 -15.39 3.41 6.97
N VAL A 380 -15.52 4.39 6.08
CA VAL A 380 -16.50 5.48 6.20
C VAL A 380 -17.20 5.76 4.89
N ASP A 381 -18.45 6.21 5.00
CA ASP A 381 -19.19 6.77 3.86
C ASP A 381 -18.86 8.26 3.75
N ARG A 382 -18.22 8.61 2.62
CA ARG A 382 -17.96 9.98 2.20
C ARG A 382 -18.39 10.13 0.75
N TRP A 383 -18.78 11.33 0.38
CA TRP A 383 -19.20 11.60 -0.98
C TRP A 383 -18.12 11.23 -1.99
N PHE A 384 -18.52 10.57 -3.05
CA PHE A 384 -17.72 10.33 -4.25
C PHE A 384 -18.67 10.09 -5.43
N ALA A 385 -18.42 10.75 -6.53
CA ALA A 385 -19.06 10.47 -7.81
C ALA A 385 -18.04 10.61 -8.93
N TRP A 386 -18.16 9.75 -9.93
CA TRP A 386 -17.26 9.75 -11.08
C TRP A 386 -18.05 9.48 -12.36
N PRO A 387 -17.79 10.17 -13.50
CA PRO A 387 -16.70 11.15 -13.68
C PRO A 387 -17.05 12.55 -13.15
N GLN A 388 -16.00 13.36 -12.93
CA GLN A 388 -16.07 14.78 -12.59
C GLN A 388 -15.08 15.58 -13.43
N GLN A 389 -15.31 16.89 -13.53
CA GLN A 389 -14.36 17.86 -14.08
C GLN A 389 -14.00 18.88 -13.01
N VAL A 390 -12.89 19.59 -13.16
CA VAL A 390 -12.47 20.66 -12.26
C VAL A 390 -12.53 22.02 -12.97
N ASP A 391 -13.02 23.03 -12.27
CA ASP A 391 -12.90 24.41 -12.67
C ASP A 391 -11.53 24.94 -12.22
N LEU A 392 -10.58 24.99 -13.16
CA LEU A 392 -9.20 25.40 -12.88
C LEU A 392 -9.09 26.83 -12.34
N SER A 393 -10.06 27.72 -12.63
CA SER A 393 -10.06 29.10 -12.13
C SER A 393 -10.28 29.18 -10.62
N ARG A 394 -10.85 28.14 -10.04
CA ARG A 394 -11.17 28.01 -8.61
C ARG A 394 -10.24 27.08 -7.86
N LEU A 395 -9.48 26.24 -8.58
CA LEU A 395 -8.60 25.23 -8.01
C LEU A 395 -7.22 25.81 -7.72
N ARG A 396 -6.72 25.58 -6.50
CA ARG A 396 -5.41 26.03 -6.03
C ARG A 396 -4.45 24.85 -6.02
N VAL A 397 -3.43 24.86 -6.89
CA VAL A 397 -2.45 23.77 -7.03
C VAL A 397 -1.14 24.14 -6.37
N GLY A 398 -0.71 23.37 -5.40
CA GLY A 398 0.56 23.57 -4.69
C GLY A 398 1.77 23.08 -5.50
N ARG A 399 2.82 23.92 -5.58
CA ARG A 399 4.16 23.54 -6.01
C ARG A 399 5.07 23.48 -4.80
N VAL A 400 5.61 22.30 -4.51
CA VAL A 400 6.45 22.08 -3.32
C VAL A 400 7.85 22.68 -3.53
N ARG A 401 8.32 23.53 -2.61
CA ARG A 401 9.60 24.26 -2.70
C ARG A 401 10.71 23.66 -1.84
N ASN A 402 10.37 22.98 -0.75
CA ASN A 402 11.34 22.37 0.17
C ASN A 402 11.64 20.89 -0.15
N ALA A 403 11.41 20.47 -1.39
CA ALA A 403 11.80 19.16 -1.93
C ALA A 403 12.46 19.32 -3.30
N LYS A 404 13.27 18.31 -3.69
CA LYS A 404 13.86 18.26 -5.03
C LYS A 404 12.75 17.91 -6.03
N VAL A 405 12.50 18.81 -6.98
CA VAL A 405 11.56 18.57 -8.08
C VAL A 405 12.14 17.52 -9.02
N GLN A 406 11.38 16.46 -9.27
CA GLN A 406 11.74 15.41 -10.23
C GLN A 406 11.30 15.80 -11.66
N PRO A 407 11.93 15.26 -12.73
CA PRO A 407 11.55 15.60 -14.12
C PRO A 407 10.06 15.38 -14.41
N ALA A 408 9.46 14.30 -13.90
CA ALA A 408 8.05 14.03 -14.10
C ALA A 408 7.13 15.02 -13.33
N GLU A 409 7.56 15.50 -12.19
CA GLU A 409 6.85 16.53 -11.42
C GLU A 409 6.91 17.89 -12.15
N GLN A 410 8.07 18.23 -12.71
CA GLN A 410 8.20 19.44 -13.52
C GLN A 410 7.31 19.37 -14.77
N ALA A 411 7.30 18.22 -15.48
CA ALA A 411 6.42 18.04 -16.64
C ALA A 411 4.93 18.20 -16.26
N ALA A 412 4.50 17.66 -15.13
CA ALA A 412 3.13 17.85 -14.66
C ALA A 412 2.80 19.32 -14.34
N LEU A 413 3.73 20.05 -13.70
CA LEU A 413 3.59 21.48 -13.42
C LEU A 413 3.54 22.31 -14.70
N ASP A 414 4.37 21.97 -15.71
CA ASP A 414 4.37 22.65 -17.01
C ASP A 414 3.03 22.44 -17.75
N HIS A 415 2.48 21.20 -17.72
CA HIS A 415 1.15 20.94 -18.27
C HIS A 415 0.06 21.74 -17.57
N LEU A 416 0.10 21.82 -16.23
CA LEU A 416 -0.85 22.59 -15.44
C LEU A 416 -0.77 24.09 -15.71
N GLN A 417 0.45 24.63 -15.82
CA GLN A 417 0.66 26.03 -16.16
C GLN A 417 0.15 26.36 -17.57
N ALA A 418 0.36 25.46 -18.53
CA ALA A 418 -0.11 25.62 -19.91
C ALA A 418 -1.65 25.65 -20.05
N ILE A 419 -2.38 25.07 -19.10
CA ILE A 419 -3.86 25.11 -19.05
C ILE A 419 -4.40 26.21 -18.13
N GLY A 420 -3.52 27.06 -17.59
CA GLY A 420 -3.93 28.19 -16.75
C GLY A 420 -4.28 27.84 -15.31
N ALA A 421 -3.76 26.75 -14.78
CA ALA A 421 -3.97 26.39 -13.37
C ALA A 421 -3.33 27.44 -12.44
N ASN A 422 -4.00 27.73 -11.32
CA ASN A 422 -3.50 28.63 -10.28
C ASN A 422 -2.46 27.86 -9.43
N ILE A 423 -1.16 28.08 -9.68
CA ILE A 423 -0.06 27.43 -9.00
C ILE A 423 0.45 28.29 -7.86
N ILE A 424 0.49 27.74 -6.65
CA ILE A 424 0.91 28.40 -5.41
C ILE A 424 2.13 27.68 -4.85
N ASP A 425 3.18 28.42 -4.51
CA ASP A 425 4.34 27.87 -3.83
C ASP A 425 4.01 27.49 -2.39
N ILE A 426 4.35 26.27 -2.00
CA ILE A 426 4.13 25.72 -0.67
C ILE A 426 5.38 25.04 -0.13
N GLU A 427 5.40 24.85 1.18
CA GLU A 427 6.35 23.98 1.87
C GLU A 427 5.59 22.88 2.60
N LEU A 428 6.03 21.63 2.40
CA LEU A 428 5.48 20.52 3.16
C LEU A 428 5.99 20.56 4.61
N PRO A 429 5.13 20.19 5.58
CA PRO A 429 5.51 20.14 6.97
C PRO A 429 6.48 18.98 7.24
N ARG A 430 7.71 19.12 6.75
CA ARG A 430 8.77 18.18 7.09
C ARG A 430 9.06 18.30 8.57
N SER A 431 9.12 17.19 9.23
CA SER A 431 9.35 17.14 10.66
C SER A 431 10.09 15.85 11.02
N ASP A 432 10.48 15.76 12.28
CA ASP A 432 11.06 14.58 12.94
C ASP A 432 10.09 13.37 12.99
N SER A 433 9.06 13.35 12.14
CA SER A 433 8.00 12.35 12.12
C SER A 433 8.33 11.08 11.31
N ASP A 434 9.47 11.09 10.59
CA ASP A 434 9.90 9.91 9.83
C ASP A 434 10.10 8.70 10.76
N ASP A 435 10.65 8.91 11.94
CA ASP A 435 10.83 7.88 12.95
C ASP A 435 9.48 7.42 13.56
N ALA A 436 8.50 8.30 13.63
CA ALA A 436 7.18 7.95 14.16
C ALA A 436 6.48 6.90 13.30
N ILE A 437 6.58 6.97 11.96
CA ILE A 437 5.99 5.97 11.08
C ILE A 437 6.66 4.60 11.25
N THR A 438 7.98 4.58 11.40
CA THR A 438 8.75 3.36 11.60
C THR A 438 8.34 2.68 12.90
N VAL A 439 8.32 3.43 14.00
CA VAL A 439 7.93 2.92 15.33
C VAL A 439 6.50 2.35 15.31
N MET A 440 5.55 3.07 14.71
CA MET A 440 4.15 2.64 14.66
C MET A 440 3.97 1.42 13.76
N LEU A 441 4.52 1.45 12.54
CA LEU A 441 4.41 0.36 11.58
C LEU A 441 5.04 -0.93 12.11
N GLU A 442 6.25 -0.85 12.65
CA GLU A 442 6.99 -2.02 13.13
C GLU A 442 6.31 -2.65 14.36
N ALA A 443 5.80 -1.82 15.28
CA ALA A 443 5.07 -2.30 16.45
C ALA A 443 3.75 -2.99 16.06
N GLU A 444 2.97 -2.37 15.16
CA GLU A 444 1.71 -2.93 14.68
C GLU A 444 1.95 -4.20 13.86
N ALA A 445 2.92 -4.23 12.96
CA ALA A 445 3.27 -5.42 12.17
C ALA A 445 3.77 -6.58 13.06
N CYS A 446 4.57 -6.29 14.08
CA CYS A 446 5.02 -7.30 15.05
C CYS A 446 3.85 -7.94 15.78
N GLU A 447 2.83 -7.18 16.13
CA GLU A 447 1.63 -7.72 16.77
C GLU A 447 0.75 -8.51 15.79
N VAL A 448 0.56 -8.02 14.56
CA VAL A 448 -0.20 -8.73 13.51
C VAL A 448 0.40 -10.10 13.24
N PHE A 449 1.75 -10.20 13.17
CA PHE A 449 2.46 -11.45 12.89
C PHE A 449 3.11 -12.06 14.14
N ARG A 450 2.46 -11.88 15.31
CA ARG A 450 2.96 -12.37 16.60
C ARG A 450 3.37 -13.84 16.56
N GLU A 451 2.54 -14.69 15.95
CA GLU A 451 2.83 -16.14 15.87
C GLU A 451 4.13 -16.44 15.13
N LEU A 452 4.38 -15.78 13.99
CA LEU A 452 5.63 -15.92 13.23
C LEU A 452 6.83 -15.38 14.01
N SER A 453 6.61 -14.23 14.67
CA SER A 453 7.62 -13.58 15.49
C SER A 453 7.98 -14.43 16.72
N ASP A 454 7.02 -15.00 17.42
CA ASP A 454 7.23 -15.86 18.61
C ASP A 454 7.85 -17.19 18.26
N ALA A 455 7.51 -17.75 17.10
CA ALA A 455 8.13 -18.96 16.56
C ALA A 455 9.54 -18.75 16.02
N GLY A 456 10.05 -17.51 15.95
CA GLY A 456 11.36 -17.19 15.38
C GLY A 456 11.47 -17.52 13.89
N THR A 457 10.35 -17.47 13.15
CA THR A 457 10.30 -17.80 11.73
C THR A 457 11.10 -16.79 10.91
N THR A 458 12.02 -17.28 10.05
CA THR A 458 12.90 -16.42 9.24
C THR A 458 12.79 -16.69 7.74
N GLU A 459 12.47 -17.91 7.35
CA GLU A 459 12.49 -18.37 5.97
C GLU A 459 11.52 -17.59 5.08
N GLY A 460 12.03 -16.98 4.02
CA GLY A 460 11.23 -16.30 2.99
C GLY A 460 10.52 -15.03 3.43
N LEU A 461 10.84 -14.48 4.59
CA LEU A 461 10.16 -13.30 5.17
C LEU A 461 10.90 -11.97 4.95
N ASN A 462 11.85 -11.91 4.01
CA ASN A 462 12.60 -10.68 3.70
C ASN A 462 13.28 -10.09 4.94
N ALA A 463 13.05 -8.80 5.25
CA ALA A 463 13.61 -8.14 6.43
C ALA A 463 12.74 -8.28 7.70
N TRP A 464 11.55 -8.89 7.61
CA TRP A 464 10.61 -8.98 8.74
C TRP A 464 11.17 -9.62 10.00
N PRO A 465 11.95 -10.73 9.95
CA PRO A 465 12.48 -11.33 11.17
C PRO A 465 13.28 -10.35 12.03
N ARG A 466 14.13 -9.54 11.38
CA ARG A 466 14.90 -8.49 12.06
C ARG A 466 14.00 -7.38 12.62
N ILE A 467 12.98 -6.99 11.86
CA ILE A 467 12.02 -5.95 12.27
C ILE A 467 11.21 -6.42 13.47
N PHE A 468 10.69 -7.65 13.45
CA PHE A 468 9.92 -8.20 14.56
C PHE A 468 10.75 -8.27 15.85
N GLN A 469 12.02 -8.70 15.78
CA GLN A 469 12.90 -8.72 16.94
C GLN A 469 13.11 -7.29 17.51
N LYS A 470 13.37 -6.32 16.65
CA LYS A 470 13.54 -4.91 17.03
C LYS A 470 12.28 -4.33 17.66
N ALA A 471 11.12 -4.55 17.04
CA ALA A 471 9.83 -3.99 17.44
C ALA A 471 9.37 -4.42 18.84
N ARG A 472 9.80 -5.59 19.31
CA ARG A 472 9.50 -6.09 20.67
C ARG A 472 10.05 -5.20 21.79
N PHE A 473 11.02 -4.33 21.48
CA PHE A 473 11.60 -3.38 22.44
C PHE A 473 10.95 -2.00 22.37
N VAL A 474 10.02 -1.77 21.46
CA VAL A 474 9.24 -0.53 21.42
C VAL A 474 8.31 -0.50 22.63
N SER A 475 8.47 0.51 23.50
CA SER A 475 7.58 0.63 24.65
C SER A 475 6.22 1.23 24.23
N ALA A 476 5.18 0.93 25.00
CA ALA A 476 3.87 1.57 24.82
C ALA A 476 3.96 3.11 24.91
N ALA A 477 4.86 3.64 25.74
CA ALA A 477 5.07 5.09 25.86
C ALA A 477 5.65 5.68 24.57
N ASP A 478 6.59 5.00 23.90
CA ASP A 478 7.16 5.44 22.63
C ASP A 478 6.12 5.38 21.50
N TYR A 479 5.30 4.32 21.46
CA TYR A 479 4.20 4.23 20.50
C TYR A 479 3.17 5.36 20.68
N LEU A 480 2.79 5.68 21.93
CA LEU A 480 1.91 6.79 22.24
C LEU A 480 2.54 8.14 21.89
N HIS A 481 3.85 8.30 22.09
CA HIS A 481 4.58 9.49 21.71
C HIS A 481 4.55 9.67 20.17
N ALA A 482 4.83 8.61 19.41
CA ALA A 482 4.73 8.62 17.96
C ALA A 482 3.30 8.98 17.47
N SER A 483 2.27 8.44 18.15
CA SER A 483 0.87 8.78 17.85
C SER A 483 0.55 10.26 18.10
N ARG A 484 1.12 10.88 19.14
CA ARG A 484 0.97 12.32 19.39
C ARG A 484 1.70 13.17 18.33
N MET A 485 2.91 12.76 17.91
CA MET A 485 3.61 13.40 16.79
C MET A 485 2.79 13.33 15.50
N ARG A 486 2.17 12.17 15.22
CA ARG A 486 1.24 11.99 14.11
C ARG A 486 0.11 13.03 14.13
N LEU A 487 -0.54 13.27 15.28
CA LEU A 487 -1.60 14.26 15.39
C LEU A 487 -1.11 15.69 15.07
N GLN A 488 0.08 16.06 15.52
CA GLN A 488 0.67 17.36 15.18
C GLN A 488 0.93 17.49 13.68
N LEU A 489 1.41 16.43 13.04
CA LEU A 489 1.59 16.41 11.58
C LEU A 489 0.25 16.56 10.84
N MET A 490 -0.80 15.87 11.31
CA MET A 490 -2.16 16.01 10.76
C MET A 490 -2.67 17.45 10.86
N GLN A 491 -2.44 18.14 11.98
CA GLN A 491 -2.81 19.56 12.17
C GLN A 491 -2.06 20.48 11.17
N LYS A 492 -0.77 20.22 10.95
CA LYS A 492 0.03 20.97 9.96
C LYS A 492 -0.47 20.73 8.54
N MET A 493 -0.83 19.47 8.20
CA MET A 493 -1.41 19.16 6.89
C MET A 493 -2.80 19.79 6.71
N ALA A 494 -3.64 19.77 7.74
CA ALA A 494 -4.93 20.47 7.72
C ALA A 494 -4.76 21.99 7.48
N ALA A 495 -3.72 22.61 8.07
CA ALA A 495 -3.39 24.01 7.82
C ALA A 495 -2.91 24.24 6.37
N LEU A 496 -2.11 23.34 5.82
CA LEU A 496 -1.64 23.39 4.43
C LEU A 496 -2.82 23.35 3.45
N PHE A 497 -3.76 22.42 3.61
CA PHE A 497 -4.94 22.27 2.74
C PHE A 497 -5.98 23.38 2.87
N ARG A 498 -5.79 24.36 3.77
CA ARG A 498 -6.52 25.64 3.71
C ARG A 498 -5.93 26.60 2.67
N THR A 499 -4.69 26.43 2.28
CA THR A 499 -3.98 27.28 1.31
C THR A 499 -4.03 26.74 -0.11
N VAL A 500 -4.01 25.43 -0.27
CA VAL A 500 -4.12 24.71 -1.55
C VAL A 500 -5.12 23.58 -1.46
N ASP A 501 -5.63 23.13 -2.61
CA ASP A 501 -6.62 22.06 -2.69
C ASP A 501 -5.93 20.71 -2.98
N LEU A 502 -4.82 20.78 -3.72
CA LEU A 502 -3.93 19.64 -3.98
C LEU A 502 -2.52 20.17 -4.30
N TYR A 503 -1.53 19.28 -4.34
CA TYR A 503 -0.16 19.63 -4.72
C TYR A 503 0.52 18.54 -5.55
N VAL A 504 1.61 18.91 -6.24
CA VAL A 504 2.40 18.03 -7.12
C VAL A 504 3.71 17.66 -6.46
N GLY A 505 4.03 16.37 -6.44
CA GLY A 505 5.32 15.83 -5.98
C GLY A 505 5.57 15.95 -4.49
N GLY A 506 6.82 16.23 -4.12
CA GLY A 506 7.20 16.59 -2.77
C GLY A 506 7.85 15.48 -1.95
N ASP A 507 8.02 14.27 -2.46
CA ASP A 507 8.58 13.12 -1.72
C ASP A 507 7.95 12.97 -0.33
N ASP A 508 6.63 12.79 -0.33
CA ASP A 508 5.74 12.96 0.82
C ASP A 508 5.15 11.65 1.38
N LEU A 509 5.68 10.49 0.97
CA LEU A 509 5.10 9.19 1.33
C LEU A 509 4.94 8.98 2.83
N VAL A 510 5.94 9.40 3.63
CA VAL A 510 5.86 9.31 5.10
C VAL A 510 4.74 10.19 5.62
N ILE A 511 4.74 11.47 5.21
CA ILE A 511 3.76 12.47 5.63
C ILE A 511 2.34 11.97 5.34
N THR A 512 2.08 11.61 4.08
CA THR A 512 0.73 11.30 3.61
C THR A 512 0.23 9.93 4.08
N ASN A 513 1.13 8.96 4.34
CA ASN A 513 0.74 7.69 4.96
C ASN A 513 0.43 7.82 6.45
N LEU A 514 1.17 8.68 7.19
CA LEU A 514 0.84 9.02 8.58
C LEU A 514 -0.48 9.78 8.70
N THR A 515 -0.76 10.69 7.77
CA THR A 515 -1.93 11.58 7.88
C THR A 515 -3.16 11.08 7.13
N GLY A 516 -3.01 10.01 6.34
CA GLY A 516 -4.12 9.35 5.65
C GLY A 516 -4.60 10.02 4.37
N HIS A 517 -3.87 11.00 3.81
CA HIS A 517 -4.27 11.73 2.60
C HIS A 517 -4.22 10.86 1.34
N PRO A 518 -5.11 11.11 0.36
CA PRO A 518 -5.10 10.42 -0.92
C PRO A 518 -3.92 10.88 -1.78
N CYS A 519 -3.35 9.95 -2.54
CA CYS A 519 -2.27 10.24 -3.49
C CYS A 519 -2.45 9.40 -4.76
N ILE A 520 -2.23 10.01 -5.91
CA ILE A 520 -2.15 9.32 -7.20
C ILE A 520 -0.70 9.34 -7.72
N ALA A 521 -0.21 8.20 -8.17
CA ALA A 521 0.93 8.12 -9.08
C ALA A 521 0.38 8.17 -10.52
N LEU A 522 0.85 9.10 -11.33
CA LEU A 522 0.34 9.37 -12.67
C LEU A 522 1.46 9.35 -13.71
N PRO A 523 1.36 8.55 -14.79
CA PRO A 523 2.27 8.58 -15.92
C PRO A 523 2.22 9.94 -16.64
N VAL A 524 3.36 10.63 -16.77
CA VAL A 524 3.38 12.00 -17.34
C VAL A 524 4.54 12.29 -18.27
N LEU A 525 5.58 11.47 -18.29
CA LEU A 525 6.78 11.74 -19.07
C LEU A 525 7.35 10.45 -19.65
N LEU A 526 7.69 10.44 -20.93
CA LEU A 526 8.55 9.41 -21.51
C LEU A 526 10.01 9.82 -21.30
N GLN A 527 10.74 9.02 -20.56
CA GLN A 527 12.17 9.22 -20.33
C GLN A 527 12.96 8.30 -21.27
N GLU A 528 13.78 8.90 -22.14
CA GLU A 528 14.72 8.15 -22.95
C GLU A 528 15.84 7.62 -22.05
N GLN A 529 15.87 6.34 -21.85
CA GLN A 529 16.90 5.62 -21.08
C GLN A 529 17.39 4.41 -21.86
N GLN A 530 18.65 4.01 -21.61
CA GLN A 530 19.15 2.73 -22.09
C GLN A 530 18.76 1.60 -21.11
N PRO A 531 18.38 0.39 -21.55
CA PRO A 531 18.35 -0.02 -22.97
C PRO A 531 17.08 0.39 -23.74
N GLU A 532 15.99 0.78 -23.07
CA GLU A 532 14.72 1.16 -23.69
C GLU A 532 14.08 2.36 -22.96
N PRO A 533 13.34 3.22 -23.69
CA PRO A 533 12.62 4.32 -23.08
C PRO A 533 11.54 3.77 -22.14
N ARG A 534 11.29 4.49 -21.03
CA ARG A 534 10.23 4.13 -20.08
C ARG A 534 9.37 5.32 -19.70
N VAL A 535 8.12 5.03 -19.40
CA VAL A 535 7.19 6.00 -18.84
C VAL A 535 7.50 6.19 -17.36
N VAL A 536 7.61 7.46 -16.93
CA VAL A 536 7.81 7.84 -15.53
C VAL A 536 6.63 8.65 -15.00
N CYS A 537 6.34 8.44 -13.70
CA CYS A 537 5.18 9.02 -13.04
C CYS A 537 5.58 10.16 -12.11
N CYS A 538 4.72 11.18 -12.02
CA CYS A 538 4.68 12.11 -10.89
C CYS A 538 3.69 11.61 -9.82
N THR A 539 3.68 12.28 -8.67
CA THR A 539 2.64 12.14 -7.66
C THR A 539 1.83 13.41 -7.52
N LEU A 540 0.53 13.25 -7.25
CA LEU A 540 -0.36 14.35 -6.84
C LEU A 540 -1.05 13.91 -5.55
N THR A 541 -1.17 14.85 -4.61
CA THR A 541 -1.80 14.62 -3.31
C THR A 541 -2.88 15.66 -3.08
N ALA A 542 -4.07 15.25 -2.64
CA ALA A 542 -5.21 16.13 -2.36
C ALA A 542 -5.60 16.11 -0.87
N GLY A 543 -6.51 16.99 -0.49
CA GLY A 543 -7.15 16.98 0.81
C GLY A 543 -7.88 15.66 1.09
N LEU A 544 -8.18 15.40 2.35
CA LEU A 544 -8.87 14.17 2.76
C LEU A 544 -10.22 14.03 2.03
N TYR A 545 -10.45 12.85 1.47
CA TYR A 545 -11.68 12.47 0.74
C TYR A 545 -11.94 13.27 -0.55
N ASP A 546 -10.97 14.02 -1.06
CA ASP A 546 -11.08 14.75 -2.33
C ASP A 546 -10.45 14.00 -3.52
N GLU A 547 -10.65 12.69 -3.57
CA GLU A 547 -10.20 11.86 -4.71
C GLU A 547 -10.84 12.27 -6.03
N ALA A 548 -12.05 12.86 -6.01
CA ALA A 548 -12.72 13.29 -7.22
C ALA A 548 -11.98 14.44 -7.91
N SER A 549 -11.53 15.45 -7.16
CA SER A 549 -10.70 16.55 -7.67
C SER A 549 -9.34 16.04 -8.14
N LEU A 550 -8.71 15.16 -7.34
CA LEU A 550 -7.43 14.54 -7.64
C LEU A 550 -7.46 13.80 -8.98
N LEU A 551 -8.46 12.96 -9.19
CA LEU A 551 -8.64 12.18 -10.42
C LEU A 551 -9.00 13.07 -11.62
N ALA A 552 -9.86 14.09 -11.43
CA ALA A 552 -10.24 15.00 -12.48
C ALA A 552 -9.04 15.83 -12.99
N LEU A 553 -8.18 16.32 -12.07
CA LEU A 553 -6.96 17.01 -12.44
C LEU A 553 -5.95 16.06 -13.10
N ALA A 554 -5.80 14.83 -12.55
CA ALA A 554 -4.93 13.82 -13.13
C ALA A 554 -5.32 13.50 -14.58
N LYS A 555 -6.61 13.37 -14.88
CA LYS A 555 -7.12 13.16 -16.25
C LYS A 555 -6.78 14.32 -17.19
N LEU A 556 -6.81 15.57 -16.73
CA LEU A 556 -6.39 16.72 -17.53
C LEU A 556 -4.89 16.69 -17.84
N ILE A 557 -4.05 16.36 -16.87
CA ILE A 557 -2.58 16.21 -17.09
C ILE A 557 -2.32 15.06 -18.06
N GLU A 558 -2.94 13.92 -17.85
CA GLU A 558 -2.81 12.71 -18.66
C GLU A 558 -3.14 12.97 -20.14
N SER A 559 -4.22 13.71 -20.41
CA SER A 559 -4.63 14.05 -21.77
C SER A 559 -3.61 14.91 -22.54
N ARG A 560 -2.69 15.59 -21.83
CA ARG A 560 -1.64 16.41 -22.42
C ARG A 560 -0.29 15.71 -22.49
N ALA A 561 -0.04 14.80 -21.55
CA ALA A 561 1.22 14.08 -21.46
C ALA A 561 1.44 13.11 -22.63
N ASP A 562 0.37 12.61 -23.26
CA ASP A 562 0.36 11.71 -24.43
C ASP A 562 1.31 10.50 -24.30
N VAL A 563 1.45 10.00 -23.06
CA VAL A 563 2.37 8.87 -22.77
C VAL A 563 1.69 7.51 -22.75
N LEU A 564 0.36 7.46 -22.76
CA LEU A 564 -0.41 6.20 -22.67
C LEU A 564 -0.26 5.29 -23.89
N LYS A 565 0.20 5.82 -25.02
CA LYS A 565 0.51 5.06 -26.23
C LYS A 565 1.77 4.21 -26.10
N TYR A 566 2.64 4.52 -25.14
CA TYR A 566 3.85 3.75 -24.88
C TYR A 566 3.56 2.64 -23.87
N HIS A 567 4.08 1.46 -24.15
CA HIS A 567 3.94 0.28 -23.30
C HIS A 567 5.18 -0.61 -23.40
N PRO A 568 5.47 -1.41 -22.37
CA PRO A 568 6.66 -2.26 -22.37
C PRO A 568 6.56 -3.34 -23.45
N SER A 569 7.71 -3.63 -24.09
CA SER A 569 7.87 -4.72 -25.06
C SER A 569 8.44 -5.93 -24.35
N LEU A 570 7.56 -6.85 -23.90
CA LEU A 570 8.04 -8.14 -23.41
C LEU A 570 8.53 -8.97 -24.60
N LYS A 571 9.79 -9.37 -24.58
CA LYS A 571 10.31 -10.33 -25.56
C LYS A 571 9.49 -11.60 -25.44
N SER A 572 8.89 -12.08 -26.54
CA SER A 572 8.22 -13.36 -26.56
C SER A 572 9.22 -14.44 -26.12
N ALA A 573 8.96 -15.07 -24.97
CA ALA A 573 9.73 -16.25 -24.61
C ALA A 573 9.54 -17.30 -25.73
N PRO A 574 10.61 -17.96 -26.22
CA PRO A 574 10.44 -19.07 -27.13
C PRO A 574 9.51 -20.09 -26.43
N LEU A 575 8.38 -20.38 -27.01
CA LEU A 575 7.54 -21.49 -26.58
C LEU A 575 8.42 -22.74 -26.67
N GLU A 576 8.92 -23.23 -25.54
CA GLU A 576 9.53 -24.56 -25.48
C GLU A 576 8.47 -25.53 -25.99
N LYS A 577 8.70 -26.08 -27.16
CA LYS A 577 7.90 -27.19 -27.68
C LYS A 577 8.11 -28.36 -26.72
N LYS A 578 7.11 -28.61 -25.88
CA LYS A 578 6.99 -29.87 -25.15
C LYS A 578 6.53 -30.96 -26.10
#